data_eede9ada74b836a915d101f24b712472
#
_entry.id   eede9ada74b836a915d101f24b712472
#
_cell.length_a   1.000
_cell.length_b   1.000
_cell.length_c   1.000
_cell.angle_alpha   90.00
_cell.angle_beta   90.00
_cell.angle_gamma   90.00
#
_symmetry.space_group_name_H-M   'P 1'
#
loop_
_entity.id
_entity.type
_entity.pdbx_description
1 polymer ?
#
loop_
_entity_poly.entity_id
_entity_poly.type
_entity_poly.pdbx_seq_one_letter_code
_entity_poly.pdbx_strand_id
1 'polypeptide(L)'
;MEIFKEVPGIPYEVSNLGKVRHSTSKKERDFSDSLQYDQGYKYLHLATGSHKVSRLVGFAFVGGWFEGAVIDHKDTDRSNDEHTNLRWVTRAFNSSISGRKPILQLDTDGSTLKVWESKAKAGRVLGICQSAIGSCISGKSKTSGGFKWRYL
;
A
#
# COMPACT_ATOMS: atom_id res chain seq x y z
N MET A 1 15.24 -1.49 -17.46
CA MET A 1 15.87 -2.85 -17.45
C MET A 1 15.61 -3.48 -16.10
N GLU A 2 15.20 -4.74 -16.05
CA GLU A 2 15.01 -5.48 -14.80
C GLU A 2 16.36 -6.01 -14.28
N ILE A 3 16.63 -5.76 -13.00
CA ILE A 3 17.86 -6.15 -12.32
C ILE A 3 17.49 -6.95 -11.09
N PHE A 4 18.12 -8.11 -10.88
CA PHE A 4 17.94 -8.93 -9.68
C PHE A 4 19.14 -8.80 -8.75
N LYS A 5 18.88 -8.77 -7.43
CA LYS A 5 19.89 -8.79 -6.36
C LYS A 5 19.56 -9.88 -5.35
N GLU A 6 20.58 -10.54 -4.86
CA GLU A 6 20.46 -11.52 -3.79
C GLU A 6 20.00 -10.86 -2.49
N VAL A 7 19.19 -11.58 -1.73
CA VAL A 7 18.77 -11.17 -0.40
C VAL A 7 19.59 -11.95 0.63
N PRO A 8 20.41 -11.27 1.45
CA PRO A 8 21.25 -11.94 2.44
C PRO A 8 20.44 -12.83 3.38
N GLY A 9 20.91 -14.06 3.59
CA GLY A 9 20.33 -15.01 4.53
C GLY A 9 19.11 -15.79 4.04
N ILE A 10 18.67 -15.58 2.79
CA ILE A 10 17.61 -16.37 2.17
C ILE A 10 17.98 -16.77 0.74
N PRO A 11 17.52 -17.96 0.24
CA PRO A 11 17.89 -18.46 -1.08
C PRO A 11 17.04 -17.82 -2.20
N TYR A 12 16.87 -16.50 -2.15
CA TYR A 12 16.05 -15.76 -3.11
C TYR A 12 16.73 -14.46 -3.55
N GLU A 13 16.43 -14.08 -4.78
CA GLU A 13 16.75 -12.78 -5.37
C GLU A 13 15.46 -11.97 -5.54
N VAL A 14 15.57 -10.66 -5.38
CA VAL A 14 14.47 -9.72 -5.68
C VAL A 14 14.87 -8.80 -6.82
N SER A 15 13.90 -8.44 -7.67
CA SER A 15 14.14 -7.47 -8.73
C SER A 15 13.73 -6.06 -8.33
N ASN A 16 14.28 -5.09 -9.05
CA ASN A 16 13.88 -3.68 -8.92
C ASN A 16 12.41 -3.42 -9.33
N LEU A 17 11.75 -4.39 -9.96
CA LEU A 17 10.32 -4.35 -10.34
C LEU A 17 9.42 -5.14 -9.37
N GLY A 18 9.96 -5.63 -8.24
CA GLY A 18 9.18 -6.34 -7.23
C GLY A 18 8.89 -7.81 -7.54
N LYS A 19 9.67 -8.42 -8.45
CA LYS A 19 9.64 -9.88 -8.63
C LYS A 19 10.57 -10.59 -7.67
N VAL A 20 10.30 -11.84 -7.40
CA VAL A 20 11.12 -12.73 -6.55
C VAL A 20 11.37 -14.02 -7.30
N ARG A 21 12.61 -14.48 -7.28
CA ARG A 21 13.00 -15.78 -7.85
C ARG A 21 13.98 -16.51 -6.95
N HIS A 22 13.99 -17.82 -7.03
CA HIS A 22 14.96 -18.64 -6.29
C HIS A 22 16.38 -18.44 -6.85
N SER A 23 17.38 -18.22 -5.98
CA SER A 23 18.74 -17.85 -6.38
C SER A 23 19.41 -18.89 -7.29
N THR A 24 19.17 -20.19 -7.05
CA THR A 24 19.78 -21.28 -7.81
C THR A 24 18.97 -21.67 -9.04
N SER A 25 17.69 -22.00 -8.87
CA SER A 25 16.84 -22.49 -9.96
C SER A 25 16.33 -21.40 -10.89
N LYS A 26 16.46 -20.14 -10.49
CA LYS A 26 15.91 -18.95 -11.17
C LYS A 26 14.39 -18.98 -11.41
N LYS A 27 13.68 -19.90 -10.73
CA LYS A 27 12.22 -19.99 -10.82
C LYS A 27 11.58 -18.81 -10.08
N GLU A 28 10.72 -18.06 -10.78
CA GLU A 28 9.93 -16.96 -10.20
C GLU A 28 8.84 -17.49 -9.27
N ARG A 29 8.51 -16.71 -8.24
CA ARG A 29 7.42 -16.99 -7.30
C ARG A 29 6.13 -16.36 -7.79
N ASP A 30 5.04 -17.12 -7.69
CA ASP A 30 3.69 -16.61 -7.81
C ASP A 30 3.19 -16.13 -6.44
N PHE A 31 2.54 -14.98 -6.42
CA PHE A 31 2.01 -14.33 -5.21
C PHE A 31 0.49 -14.11 -5.27
N SER A 32 -0.22 -14.75 -6.20
CA SER A 32 -1.67 -14.61 -6.33
C SER A 32 -2.41 -14.87 -5.02
N ASP A 33 -2.03 -15.91 -4.28
CA ASP A 33 -2.62 -16.24 -2.98
C ASP A 33 -2.31 -15.16 -1.94
N SER A 34 -1.06 -14.70 -1.84
CA SER A 34 -0.67 -13.63 -0.91
C SER A 34 -1.45 -12.35 -1.16
N LEU A 35 -1.64 -11.97 -2.42
CA LEU A 35 -2.41 -10.78 -2.79
C LEU A 35 -3.86 -10.86 -2.33
N GLN A 36 -4.45 -12.04 -2.35
CA GLN A 36 -5.83 -12.27 -1.93
C GLN A 36 -5.98 -12.22 -0.41
N TYR A 37 -5.10 -12.90 0.36
CA TYR A 37 -5.25 -13.07 1.81
C TYR A 37 -4.56 -11.96 2.62
N ASP A 38 -3.47 -11.37 2.13
CA ASP A 38 -2.64 -10.40 2.83
C ASP A 38 -2.94 -8.94 2.47
N GLN A 39 -4.18 -8.63 2.13
CA GLN A 39 -4.64 -7.28 1.83
C GLN A 39 -3.86 -6.58 0.70
N GLY A 40 -3.41 -7.34 -0.30
CA GLY A 40 -2.66 -6.86 -1.44
C GLY A 40 -1.14 -6.84 -1.27
N TYR A 41 -0.61 -7.24 -0.11
CA TYR A 41 0.83 -7.39 0.06
C TYR A 41 1.33 -8.74 -0.45
N LYS A 42 2.51 -8.77 -1.02
CA LYS A 42 3.23 -10.00 -1.35
C LYS A 42 4.09 -10.44 -0.17
N TYR A 43 3.94 -11.68 0.26
CA TYR A 43 4.74 -12.29 1.31
C TYR A 43 5.50 -13.50 0.80
N LEU A 44 6.79 -13.57 1.11
CA LEU A 44 7.62 -14.74 0.96
C LEU A 44 7.64 -15.49 2.29
N HIS A 45 6.94 -16.62 2.35
CA HIS A 45 6.87 -17.48 3.53
C HIS A 45 8.00 -18.52 3.47
N LEU A 46 8.87 -18.49 4.45
CA LEU A 46 10.02 -19.40 4.61
C LEU A 46 9.99 -20.02 6.00
N ALA A 47 10.76 -21.09 6.22
CA ALA A 47 10.95 -21.69 7.55
C ALA A 47 11.48 -20.68 8.59
N THR A 48 12.21 -19.66 8.13
CA THR A 48 12.77 -18.59 8.97
C THR A 48 11.78 -17.46 9.27
N GLY A 49 10.56 -17.50 8.70
CA GLY A 49 9.53 -16.49 8.90
C GLY A 49 8.94 -15.93 7.61
N SER A 50 8.08 -14.94 7.77
CA SER A 50 7.39 -14.26 6.65
C SER A 50 8.06 -12.94 6.34
N HIS A 51 8.42 -12.74 5.08
CA HIS A 51 9.11 -11.55 4.60
C HIS A 51 8.25 -10.80 3.59
N LYS A 52 7.94 -9.52 3.83
CA LYS A 52 7.27 -8.67 2.82
C LYS A 52 8.21 -8.40 1.64
N VAL A 53 7.74 -8.65 0.42
CA VAL A 53 8.53 -8.41 -0.80
C VAL A 53 8.94 -6.94 -0.90
N SER A 54 8.04 -5.99 -0.65
CA SER A 54 8.37 -4.56 -0.61
C SER A 54 9.54 -4.22 0.30
N ARG A 55 9.65 -4.89 1.47
CA ARG A 55 10.76 -4.66 2.39
C ARG A 55 12.09 -5.23 1.85
N LEU A 56 12.04 -6.38 1.20
CA LEU A 56 13.22 -6.99 0.56
C LEU A 56 13.72 -6.12 -0.61
N VAL A 57 12.81 -5.65 -1.45
CA VAL A 57 13.12 -4.69 -2.53
C VAL A 57 13.65 -3.37 -1.95
N GLY A 58 13.05 -2.89 -0.86
CA GLY A 58 13.51 -1.71 -0.16
C GLY A 58 14.98 -1.81 0.27
N PHE A 59 15.37 -2.91 0.92
CA PHE A 59 16.77 -3.12 1.31
C PHE A 59 17.73 -3.27 0.13
N ALA A 60 17.28 -3.88 -0.96
CA ALA A 60 18.13 -4.14 -2.13
C ALA A 60 18.33 -2.89 -3.03
N PHE A 61 17.31 -2.03 -3.15
CA PHE A 61 17.27 -1.00 -4.19
C PHE A 61 16.93 0.42 -3.72
N VAL A 62 16.35 0.58 -2.53
CA VAL A 62 15.90 1.91 -2.03
C VAL A 62 16.88 2.43 -0.98
N GLY A 63 17.56 3.50 -1.28
CA GLY A 63 18.44 4.16 -0.32
C GLY A 63 17.68 4.84 0.83
N GLY A 64 18.43 5.29 1.85
CA GLY A 64 17.87 6.07 2.96
C GLY A 64 17.20 5.25 4.06
N TRP A 65 17.53 3.96 4.18
CA TRP A 65 17.11 3.16 5.33
C TRP A 65 17.66 3.70 6.64
N PHE A 66 16.86 3.67 7.68
CA PHE A 66 17.25 3.99 9.06
C PHE A 66 16.57 3.04 10.04
N GLU A 67 17.07 2.93 11.25
CA GLU A 67 16.50 2.04 12.28
C GLU A 67 15.05 2.43 12.62
N GLY A 68 14.15 1.44 12.64
CA GLY A 68 12.72 1.65 12.85
C GLY A 68 11.93 2.11 11.61
N ALA A 69 12.59 2.28 10.46
CA ALA A 69 11.93 2.61 9.20
C ALA A 69 10.98 1.50 8.73
N VAL A 70 9.88 1.91 8.12
CA VAL A 70 8.94 1.04 7.40
C VAL A 70 8.88 1.42 5.94
N ILE A 71 8.55 0.45 5.08
CA ILE A 71 8.32 0.71 3.65
C ILE A 71 6.91 1.26 3.46
N ASP A 72 6.81 2.30 2.64
CA ASP A 72 5.57 2.92 2.17
C ASP A 72 5.51 2.88 0.63
N HIS A 73 4.33 2.57 0.10
CA HIS A 73 4.03 2.60 -1.34
C HIS A 73 3.49 3.98 -1.70
N LYS A 74 4.21 4.73 -2.53
CA LYS A 74 3.87 6.12 -2.89
C LYS A 74 2.50 6.24 -3.56
N ASP A 75 2.15 5.28 -4.41
CA ASP A 75 0.86 5.19 -5.11
C ASP A 75 -0.27 4.58 -4.27
N THR A 76 0.06 4.09 -3.06
CA THR A 76 -0.86 3.37 -2.16
C THR A 76 -1.30 1.98 -2.64
N ASP A 77 -0.82 1.50 -3.78
CA ASP A 77 -1.00 0.12 -4.24
C ASP A 77 0.02 -0.79 -3.58
N ARG A 78 -0.45 -1.65 -2.69
CA ARG A 78 0.36 -2.58 -1.90
C ARG A 78 0.94 -3.74 -2.72
N SER A 79 0.46 -3.94 -3.94
CA SER A 79 0.95 -4.95 -4.88
C SER A 79 2.07 -4.44 -5.78
N ASN A 80 2.24 -3.11 -5.87
CA ASN A 80 3.25 -2.47 -6.69
C ASN A 80 4.56 -2.29 -5.92
N ASP A 81 5.37 -3.34 -5.88
CA ASP A 81 6.68 -3.36 -5.20
C ASP A 81 7.84 -2.86 -6.08
N GLU A 82 7.57 -2.11 -7.14
CA GLU A 82 8.63 -1.46 -7.92
C GLU A 82 9.42 -0.48 -7.04
N HIS A 83 10.77 -0.53 -7.09
CA HIS A 83 11.63 0.25 -6.22
C HIS A 83 11.43 1.76 -6.32
N THR A 84 11.04 2.27 -7.50
CA THR A 84 10.72 3.70 -7.72
C THR A 84 9.46 4.14 -6.98
N ASN A 85 8.55 3.19 -6.73
CA ASN A 85 7.32 3.40 -5.98
C ASN A 85 7.50 3.29 -4.45
N LEU A 86 8.63 2.74 -3.99
CA LEU A 86 8.90 2.51 -2.57
C LEU A 86 9.71 3.64 -1.95
N ARG A 87 9.52 3.85 -0.64
CA ARG A 87 10.34 4.76 0.18
C ARG A 87 10.38 4.30 1.63
N TRP A 88 11.50 4.59 2.30
CA TRP A 88 11.61 4.41 3.74
C TRP A 88 11.02 5.61 4.48
N VAL A 89 10.16 5.34 5.46
CA VAL A 89 9.49 6.38 6.26
C VAL A 89 9.41 5.96 7.72
N THR A 90 9.17 6.92 8.61
CA THR A 90 8.86 6.61 10.01
C THR A 90 7.46 6.00 10.12
N ARG A 91 7.20 5.21 11.17
CA ARG A 91 5.85 4.68 11.46
C ARG A 91 4.83 5.80 11.62
N ALA A 92 5.20 6.89 12.29
CA ALA A 92 4.34 8.06 12.50
C ALA A 92 3.95 8.71 11.16
N PHE A 93 4.92 8.89 10.26
CA PHE A 93 4.67 9.42 8.91
C PHE A 93 3.76 8.50 8.11
N ASN A 94 4.05 7.19 8.09
CA ASN A 94 3.23 6.20 7.38
C ASN A 94 1.78 6.18 7.91
N SER A 95 1.59 6.20 9.22
CA SER A 95 0.26 6.30 9.82
C SER A 95 -0.45 7.61 9.47
N SER A 96 0.28 8.73 9.40
CA SER A 96 -0.28 10.03 9.02
C SER A 96 -0.73 10.08 7.56
N ILE A 97 -0.03 9.38 6.66
CA ILE A 97 -0.35 9.29 5.23
C ILE A 97 -1.49 8.29 4.98
N SER A 98 -1.51 7.17 5.69
CA SER A 98 -2.59 6.17 5.55
C SER A 98 -3.98 6.75 5.80
N GLY A 99 -4.06 7.85 6.59
CA GLY A 99 -5.28 8.62 6.79
C GLY A 99 -5.56 9.71 5.73
N ARG A 100 -4.59 9.98 4.84
CA ARG A 100 -4.65 11.10 3.87
C ARG A 100 -4.92 10.66 2.44
N LYS A 101 -5.55 9.50 2.21
CA LYS A 101 -6.02 9.14 0.87
C LYS A 101 -7.04 10.17 0.40
N PRO A 102 -6.80 10.85 -0.75
CA PRO A 102 -7.77 11.76 -1.31
C PRO A 102 -9.09 11.03 -1.58
N ILE A 103 -10.18 11.71 -1.29
CA ILE A 103 -11.52 11.17 -1.51
C ILE A 103 -12.36 12.15 -2.31
N LEU A 104 -13.28 11.60 -3.07
CA LEU A 104 -14.31 12.35 -3.80
C LEU A 104 -15.58 12.41 -2.97
N GLN A 105 -16.11 13.62 -2.78
CA GLN A 105 -17.47 13.86 -2.35
C GLN A 105 -18.34 13.93 -3.60
N LEU A 106 -19.35 13.09 -3.64
CA LEU A 106 -20.27 12.99 -4.77
C LEU A 106 -21.69 13.32 -4.30
N ASP A 107 -22.46 13.90 -5.18
CA ASP A 107 -23.90 14.05 -4.97
C ASP A 107 -24.60 12.66 -5.06
N THR A 108 -25.87 12.61 -4.75
CA THR A 108 -26.69 11.40 -4.78
C THR A 108 -26.85 10.84 -6.19
N ASP A 109 -26.76 11.67 -7.23
CA ASP A 109 -26.73 11.27 -8.65
C ASP A 109 -25.36 10.73 -9.10
N GLY A 110 -24.30 10.93 -8.29
CA GLY A 110 -22.93 10.49 -8.58
C GLY A 110 -22.03 11.56 -9.18
N SER A 111 -22.53 12.78 -9.38
CA SER A 111 -21.71 13.92 -9.84
C SER A 111 -20.67 14.30 -8.78
N THR A 112 -19.47 14.69 -9.22
CA THR A 112 -18.38 15.08 -8.31
C THR A 112 -18.59 16.50 -7.80
N LEU A 113 -18.77 16.67 -6.50
CA LEU A 113 -18.90 17.96 -5.84
C LEU A 113 -17.54 18.53 -5.43
N LYS A 114 -16.69 17.69 -4.83
CA LYS A 114 -15.40 18.15 -4.28
C LYS A 114 -14.40 17.02 -4.10
N VAL A 115 -13.11 17.34 -4.23
CA VAL A 115 -11.99 16.50 -3.85
C VAL A 115 -11.50 16.93 -2.46
N TRP A 116 -11.32 15.97 -1.56
CA TRP A 116 -10.80 16.18 -0.22
C TRP A 116 -9.48 15.45 -0.05
N GLU A 117 -8.53 16.07 0.64
CA GLU A 117 -7.21 15.49 0.94
C GLU A 117 -7.31 14.18 1.76
N SER A 118 -8.35 14.03 2.56
CA SER A 118 -8.57 12.85 3.40
C SER A 118 -9.99 12.81 3.97
N LYS A 119 -10.40 11.61 4.43
CA LYS A 119 -11.66 11.44 5.21
C LYS A 119 -11.71 12.33 6.45
N ALA A 120 -10.56 12.47 7.14
CA ALA A 120 -10.46 13.28 8.35
C ALA A 120 -10.70 14.77 8.07
N LYS A 121 -10.13 15.29 6.97
CA LYS A 121 -10.33 16.70 6.55
C LYS A 121 -11.79 16.95 6.17
N ALA A 122 -12.37 16.08 5.35
CA ALA A 122 -13.78 16.16 4.95
C ALA A 122 -14.71 16.12 6.17
N GLY A 123 -14.51 15.14 7.05
CA GLY A 123 -15.31 14.97 8.26
C GLY A 123 -15.26 16.17 9.19
N ARG A 124 -14.07 16.74 9.41
CA ARG A 124 -13.89 17.92 10.26
C ARG A 124 -14.61 19.14 9.69
N VAL A 125 -14.50 19.38 8.40
CA VAL A 125 -15.10 20.58 7.75
C VAL A 125 -16.61 20.47 7.61
N LEU A 126 -17.11 19.26 7.34
CA LEU A 126 -18.55 19.02 7.12
C LEU A 126 -19.31 18.57 8.37
N GLY A 127 -18.63 18.38 9.50
CA GLY A 127 -19.26 17.84 10.71
C GLY A 127 -19.68 16.37 10.59
N ILE A 128 -19.07 15.59 9.68
CA ILE A 128 -19.40 14.19 9.44
C ILE A 128 -18.36 13.28 10.09
N CYS A 129 -18.82 12.24 10.79
CA CYS A 129 -17.88 11.29 11.39
C CYS A 129 -17.03 10.59 10.33
N GLN A 130 -15.69 10.60 10.52
CA GLN A 130 -14.73 9.97 9.59
C GLN A 130 -15.02 8.48 9.34
N SER A 131 -15.49 7.75 10.37
CA SER A 131 -15.86 6.34 10.23
C SER A 131 -17.10 6.15 9.37
N ALA A 132 -18.07 7.08 9.40
CA ALA A 132 -19.26 7.04 8.56
C ALA A 132 -18.89 7.27 7.07
N ILE A 133 -17.96 8.20 6.78
CA ILE A 133 -17.40 8.37 5.43
C ILE A 133 -16.68 7.08 4.99
N GLY A 134 -15.90 6.47 5.88
CA GLY A 134 -15.22 5.19 5.61
C GLY A 134 -16.18 4.04 5.33
N SER A 135 -17.29 3.96 6.04
CA SER A 135 -18.35 2.97 5.80
C SER A 135 -19.03 3.15 4.44
N CYS A 136 -19.23 4.40 4.02
CA CYS A 136 -19.75 4.70 2.68
C CYS A 136 -18.75 4.27 1.58
N ILE A 137 -17.47 4.60 1.72
CA ILE A 137 -16.41 4.22 0.77
C ILE A 137 -16.27 2.69 0.65
N SER A 138 -16.42 1.96 1.77
CA SER A 138 -16.35 0.48 1.76
C SER A 138 -17.65 -0.21 1.34
N GLY A 139 -18.68 0.54 0.94
CA GLY A 139 -19.97 0.00 0.51
C GLY A 139 -20.89 -0.48 1.64
N LYS A 140 -20.49 -0.33 2.91
CA LYS A 140 -21.33 -0.69 4.07
C LYS A 140 -22.51 0.28 4.27
N SER A 141 -22.42 1.48 3.74
CA SER A 141 -23.47 2.50 3.75
C SER A 141 -23.57 3.14 2.37
N LYS A 142 -24.80 3.49 1.95
CA LYS A 142 -25.02 4.12 0.65
C LYS A 142 -24.55 5.57 0.60
N THR A 143 -24.73 6.29 1.71
CA THR A 143 -24.38 7.72 1.86
C THR A 143 -23.86 8.01 3.26
N SER A 144 -23.17 9.13 3.41
CA SER A 144 -22.76 9.69 4.69
C SER A 144 -22.83 11.21 4.62
N GLY A 145 -23.57 11.82 5.55
CA GLY A 145 -23.85 13.27 5.54
C GLY A 145 -24.65 13.74 4.31
N GLY A 146 -25.46 12.85 3.71
CA GLY A 146 -26.23 13.15 2.50
C GLY A 146 -25.44 12.96 1.17
N PHE A 147 -24.16 12.58 1.24
CA PHE A 147 -23.26 12.45 0.08
C PHE A 147 -22.80 11.01 -0.13
N LYS A 148 -22.49 10.66 -1.39
CA LYS A 148 -21.71 9.47 -1.72
C LYS A 148 -20.21 9.77 -1.65
N TRP A 149 -19.42 8.75 -1.37
CA TRP A 149 -17.99 8.89 -1.15
C TRP A 149 -17.22 7.76 -1.83
N ARG A 150 -16.11 8.08 -2.47
CA ARG A 150 -15.15 7.08 -2.98
C ARG A 150 -13.72 7.62 -2.87
N TYR A 151 -12.74 6.77 -3.01
CA TYR A 151 -11.36 7.20 -3.24
C TYR A 151 -11.22 7.84 -4.63
N LEU A 152 -10.27 8.79 -4.74
CA LEU A 152 -9.90 9.42 -6.01
C LEU A 152 -9.22 8.39 -6.91
#